data_2b67f882e4535c8898a7ec89dc5f2118
#
_entry.id   2b67f882e4535c8898a7ec89dc5f2118
#
_cell.length_a   1.000
_cell.length_b   1.000
_cell.length_c   1.000
_cell.angle_alpha   90.00
_cell.angle_beta   90.00
_cell.angle_gamma   90.00
#
_symmetry.space_group_name_H-M   'P 1'
#
loop_
_entity.id
_entity.type
_entity.pdbx_description
1 polymer ?
#
loop_
_entity_poly.entity_id
_entity_poly.type
_entity_poly.pdbx_seq_one_letter_code
_entity_poly.pdbx_strand_id
1 'polypeptide(L)'
;MPKFHRVVITGIGAVTPIGNNIDEYLLGLQKGINGVSGITLFDSVNHPCKFAAEVKNLQLEKFIEPKESKRWDRFSQFGVIAAKQAFNDSGLEINESNASRIGVIIGSGVGGLLTMESQAQILSHKGPKRVSPFTVPMMIPNMATGLAAIALGAKGPSSAVSTACAAGSNAIGDSF
;
A
#
# COMPACT_ATOMS: atom_id res chain seq x y z
N MET A 1 -21.89 -4.53 32.18
CA MET A 1 -21.63 -4.45 30.74
C MET A 1 -20.14 -4.20 30.57
N PRO A 2 -19.41 -4.92 29.69
CA PRO A 2 -18.02 -4.59 29.44
C PRO A 2 -17.94 -3.15 28.91
N LYS A 3 -17.08 -2.33 29.52
CA LYS A 3 -16.78 -0.99 28.99
C LYS A 3 -15.88 -1.17 27.76
N PHE A 4 -16.45 -1.02 26.59
CA PHE A 4 -15.65 -0.94 25.37
C PHE A 4 -14.87 0.37 25.37
N HIS A 5 -13.60 0.32 24.98
CA HIS A 5 -12.83 1.52 24.75
C HIS A 5 -13.41 2.26 23.54
N ARG A 6 -13.47 3.59 23.65
CA ARG A 6 -13.87 4.42 22.52
C ARG A 6 -12.67 4.56 21.56
N VAL A 7 -12.80 4.05 20.35
CA VAL A 7 -11.82 4.17 19.29
C VAL A 7 -12.30 5.20 18.26
N VAL A 8 -11.41 6.03 17.75
CA VAL A 8 -11.70 7.09 16.79
C VAL A 8 -10.69 7.08 15.66
N ILE A 9 -11.12 7.49 14.47
CA ILE A 9 -10.27 7.74 13.31
C ILE A 9 -9.76 9.18 13.43
N THR A 10 -8.46 9.39 13.45
CA THR A 10 -7.83 10.70 13.62
C THR A 10 -7.17 11.23 12.35
N GLY A 11 -6.97 10.38 11.35
CA GLY A 11 -6.40 10.79 10.07
C GLY A 11 -6.70 9.78 8.97
N ILE A 12 -6.76 10.24 7.75
CA ILE A 12 -7.08 9.45 6.56
C ILE A 12 -6.04 9.70 5.46
N GLY A 13 -5.64 8.63 4.77
CA GLY A 13 -4.81 8.71 3.56
C GLY A 13 -5.44 7.92 2.43
N ALA A 14 -5.27 8.37 1.21
CA ALA A 14 -5.84 7.73 0.03
C ALA A 14 -4.89 7.72 -1.16
N VAL A 15 -4.80 6.57 -1.84
CA VAL A 15 -4.15 6.42 -3.15
C VAL A 15 -5.10 5.66 -4.04
N THR A 16 -5.73 6.36 -4.96
CA THR A 16 -6.84 5.83 -5.77
C THR A 16 -6.72 6.25 -7.23
N PRO A 17 -7.43 5.59 -8.16
CA PRO A 17 -7.45 6.01 -9.56
C PRO A 17 -8.05 7.40 -9.82
N ILE A 18 -8.76 8.00 -8.86
CA ILE A 18 -9.40 9.32 -8.97
C ILE A 18 -8.81 10.37 -8.03
N GLY A 19 -7.73 10.03 -7.31
CA GLY A 19 -7.01 10.96 -6.44
C GLY A 19 -5.89 10.28 -5.69
N ASN A 20 -4.75 10.94 -5.57
CA ASN A 20 -3.54 10.44 -4.92
C ASN A 20 -3.38 10.93 -3.47
N ASN A 21 -4.37 11.64 -2.96
CA ASN A 21 -4.55 12.06 -1.57
C ASN A 21 -6.05 12.23 -1.29
N ILE A 22 -6.40 12.50 -0.04
CA ILE A 22 -7.81 12.56 0.40
C ILE A 22 -8.57 13.71 -0.26
N ASP A 23 -7.94 14.87 -0.45
CA ASP A 23 -8.58 16.05 -1.06
C ASP A 23 -8.91 15.80 -2.53
N GLU A 24 -7.95 15.26 -3.29
CA GLU A 24 -8.16 14.88 -4.68
C GLU A 24 -9.22 13.79 -4.80
N TYR A 25 -9.20 12.79 -3.91
CA TYR A 25 -10.18 11.71 -3.89
C TYR A 25 -11.59 12.22 -3.63
N LEU A 26 -11.78 13.09 -2.62
CA LEU A 26 -13.07 13.71 -2.31
C LEU A 26 -13.56 14.57 -3.47
N LEU A 27 -12.68 15.36 -4.05
CA LEU A 27 -13.01 16.18 -5.23
C LEU A 27 -13.41 15.29 -6.43
N GLY A 28 -12.70 14.17 -6.62
CA GLY A 28 -13.04 13.17 -7.64
C GLY A 28 -14.42 12.59 -7.46
N LEU A 29 -14.79 12.23 -6.22
CA LEU A 29 -16.13 11.74 -5.88
C LEU A 29 -17.20 12.81 -6.11
N GLN A 30 -16.99 14.04 -5.65
CA GLN A 30 -17.93 15.14 -5.83
C GLN A 30 -18.22 15.45 -7.31
N LYS A 31 -17.18 15.34 -8.14
CA LYS A 31 -17.29 15.56 -9.59
C LYS A 31 -17.77 14.36 -10.38
N GLY A 32 -17.96 13.21 -9.74
CA GLY A 32 -18.31 11.96 -10.40
C GLY A 32 -17.25 11.48 -11.40
N ILE A 33 -15.95 11.70 -11.10
CA ILE A 33 -14.83 11.29 -11.97
C ILE A 33 -14.82 9.76 -12.06
N ASN A 34 -14.83 9.25 -13.29
CA ASN A 34 -14.63 7.84 -13.55
C ASN A 34 -13.13 7.52 -13.64
N GLY A 35 -12.62 6.72 -12.70
CA GLY A 35 -11.23 6.29 -12.69
C GLY A 35 -10.91 5.16 -13.69
N VAL A 36 -11.91 4.58 -14.34
CA VAL A 36 -11.73 3.50 -15.32
C VAL A 36 -11.36 4.08 -16.68
N SER A 37 -10.31 3.55 -17.29
CA SER A 37 -9.83 3.93 -18.62
C SER A 37 -9.17 2.75 -19.32
N GLY A 38 -8.72 2.91 -20.57
CA GLY A 38 -7.90 1.90 -21.23
C GLY A 38 -6.65 1.56 -20.43
N ILE A 39 -6.29 0.28 -20.38
CA ILE A 39 -5.09 -0.21 -19.70
C ILE A 39 -3.85 0.41 -20.34
N THR A 40 -2.94 0.94 -19.51
CA THR A 40 -1.68 1.57 -19.95
C THR A 40 -0.43 0.89 -19.38
N LEU A 41 -0.57 0.06 -18.34
CA LEU A 41 0.55 -0.58 -17.66
C LEU A 41 1.14 -1.76 -18.44
N PHE A 42 0.39 -2.34 -19.38
CA PHE A 42 0.85 -3.41 -20.25
C PHE A 42 0.06 -3.42 -21.57
N ASP A 43 0.54 -4.16 -22.58
CA ASP A 43 -0.17 -4.34 -23.85
C ASP A 43 -1.39 -5.26 -23.66
N SER A 44 -2.58 -4.67 -23.73
CA SER A 44 -3.86 -5.37 -23.54
C SER A 44 -4.52 -5.83 -24.84
N VAL A 45 -3.86 -5.73 -26.01
CA VAL A 45 -4.48 -6.03 -27.32
C VAL A 45 -5.07 -7.44 -27.36
N ASN A 46 -4.38 -8.43 -26.82
CA ASN A 46 -4.81 -9.83 -26.80
C ASN A 46 -5.64 -10.22 -25.58
N HIS A 47 -5.96 -9.26 -24.67
CA HIS A 47 -6.75 -9.55 -23.49
C HIS A 47 -8.25 -9.31 -23.74
N PRO A 48 -9.14 -10.12 -23.15
CA PRO A 48 -10.58 -9.92 -23.28
C PRO A 48 -11.05 -8.62 -22.59
N CYS A 49 -10.41 -8.22 -21.49
CA CYS A 49 -10.65 -6.96 -20.81
C CYS A 49 -9.55 -5.95 -21.16
N LYS A 50 -9.92 -4.76 -21.63
CA LYS A 50 -9.00 -3.72 -22.10
C LYS A 50 -9.07 -2.43 -21.27
N PHE A 51 -9.78 -2.46 -20.16
CA PHE A 51 -9.94 -1.30 -19.28
C PHE A 51 -9.69 -1.69 -17.82
N ALA A 52 -9.15 -0.75 -17.07
CA ALA A 52 -8.90 -0.88 -15.65
C ALA A 52 -8.92 0.51 -14.96
N ALA A 53 -9.04 0.51 -13.65
CA ALA A 53 -8.86 1.70 -12.83
C ALA A 53 -7.41 1.73 -12.32
N GLU A 54 -6.55 2.45 -13.00
CA GLU A 54 -5.12 2.55 -12.68
C GLU A 54 -4.82 3.82 -11.88
N VAL A 55 -4.00 3.70 -10.84
CA VAL A 55 -3.43 4.87 -10.16
C VAL A 55 -2.42 5.54 -11.09
N LYS A 56 -2.67 6.81 -11.42
CA LYS A 56 -1.87 7.61 -12.35
C LYS A 56 -1.24 8.81 -11.64
N ASN A 57 -0.13 9.31 -12.19
CA ASN A 57 0.52 10.55 -11.74
C ASN A 57 0.91 10.57 -10.24
N LEU A 58 1.12 9.40 -9.64
CA LEU A 58 1.57 9.30 -8.26
C LEU A 58 3.04 9.75 -8.15
N GLN A 59 3.28 10.81 -7.41
CA GLN A 59 4.62 11.38 -7.19
C GLN A 59 5.29 10.63 -6.03
N LEU A 60 5.88 9.46 -6.35
CA LEU A 60 6.51 8.58 -5.35
C LEU A 60 7.62 9.28 -4.56
N GLU A 61 8.40 10.12 -5.23
CA GLU A 61 9.55 10.85 -4.68
C GLU A 61 9.20 11.80 -3.53
N LYS A 62 7.94 12.21 -3.43
CA LYS A 62 7.47 13.00 -2.28
C LYS A 62 7.37 12.21 -0.98
N PHE A 63 7.28 10.89 -1.08
CA PHE A 63 7.01 10.01 0.06
C PHE A 63 8.10 8.98 0.31
N ILE A 64 8.80 8.55 -0.73
CA ILE A 64 9.72 7.42 -0.71
C ILE A 64 10.98 7.81 -1.46
N GLU A 65 12.13 7.57 -0.84
CA GLU A 65 13.41 7.78 -1.48
C GLU A 65 13.55 6.95 -2.78
N PRO A 66 14.06 7.53 -3.89
CA PRO A 66 14.11 6.84 -5.18
C PRO A 66 14.91 5.53 -5.18
N LYS A 67 15.89 5.38 -4.30
CA LYS A 67 16.65 4.13 -4.15
C LYS A 67 15.83 3.04 -3.47
N GLU A 68 14.98 3.40 -2.53
CA GLU A 68 14.12 2.49 -1.79
C GLU A 68 12.93 2.06 -2.64
N SER A 69 12.29 3.00 -3.33
CA SER A 69 11.12 2.72 -4.17
C SER A 69 11.36 1.62 -5.22
N LYS A 70 12.59 1.50 -5.73
CA LYS A 70 13.00 0.44 -6.67
C LYS A 70 13.06 -0.96 -6.05
N ARG A 71 13.07 -1.05 -4.72
CA ARG A 71 13.10 -2.30 -3.96
C ARG A 71 11.76 -2.64 -3.32
N TRP A 72 10.73 -1.88 -3.63
CA TRP A 72 9.38 -2.07 -3.11
C TRP A 72 8.43 -2.37 -4.26
N ASP A 73 7.61 -3.40 -4.10
CA ASP A 73 6.50 -3.63 -5.02
C ASP A 73 5.46 -2.50 -4.89
N ARG A 74 4.68 -2.31 -5.93
CA ARG A 74 3.70 -1.23 -6.03
C ARG A 74 2.67 -1.24 -4.89
N PHE A 75 2.22 -2.43 -4.44
CA PHE A 75 1.29 -2.52 -3.32
C PHE A 75 1.90 -1.96 -2.01
N SER A 76 3.18 -2.22 -1.77
CA SER A 76 3.90 -1.67 -0.61
C SER A 76 4.06 -0.15 -0.72
N GLN A 77 4.35 0.36 -1.92
CA GLN A 77 4.43 1.80 -2.17
C GLN A 77 3.10 2.48 -1.83
N PHE A 78 1.97 1.93 -2.28
CA PHE A 78 0.64 2.45 -1.97
C PHE A 78 0.34 2.41 -0.48
N GLY A 79 0.63 1.30 0.19
CA GLY A 79 0.42 1.15 1.63
C GLY A 79 1.21 2.18 2.45
N VAL A 80 2.50 2.37 2.13
CA VAL A 80 3.35 3.34 2.82
C VAL A 80 2.90 4.78 2.57
N ILE A 81 2.52 5.12 1.34
CA ILE A 81 2.06 6.48 1.00
C ILE A 81 0.75 6.79 1.73
N ALA A 82 -0.22 5.89 1.68
CA ALA A 82 -1.49 6.06 2.40
C ALA A 82 -1.27 6.16 3.91
N ALA A 83 -0.38 5.34 4.49
CA ALA A 83 -0.03 5.41 5.91
C ALA A 83 0.62 6.74 6.28
N LYS A 84 1.57 7.25 5.49
CA LYS A 84 2.18 8.57 5.72
C LYS A 84 1.17 9.71 5.62
N GLN A 85 0.25 9.66 4.65
CA GLN A 85 -0.81 10.65 4.53
C GLN A 85 -1.72 10.64 5.75
N ALA A 86 -2.22 9.47 6.17
CA ALA A 86 -3.07 9.31 7.34
C ALA A 86 -2.37 9.77 8.63
N PHE A 87 -1.08 9.45 8.75
CA PHE A 87 -0.28 9.86 9.89
C PHE A 87 -0.13 11.39 9.95
N ASN A 88 0.19 12.02 8.84
CA ASN A 88 0.30 13.48 8.77
C ASN A 88 -1.05 14.16 9.04
N ASP A 89 -2.14 13.65 8.50
CA ASP A 89 -3.49 14.17 8.71
C ASP A 89 -3.94 14.05 10.18
N SER A 90 -3.49 13.00 10.87
CA SER A 90 -3.82 12.78 12.29
C SER A 90 -3.19 13.80 13.25
N GLY A 91 -2.15 14.53 12.84
CA GLY A 91 -1.36 15.39 13.71
C GLY A 91 -0.57 14.65 14.79
N LEU A 92 -0.46 13.32 14.71
CA LEU A 92 0.33 12.54 15.65
C LEU A 92 1.84 12.74 15.40
N GLU A 93 2.60 12.70 16.47
CA GLU A 93 4.06 12.66 16.42
C GLU A 93 4.56 11.38 17.10
N ILE A 94 5.49 10.69 16.44
CA ILE A 94 6.18 9.53 17.02
C ILE A 94 7.52 9.95 17.59
N ASN A 95 7.72 9.62 18.86
CA ASN A 95 8.96 9.86 19.59
C ASN A 95 9.34 8.65 20.45
N GLU A 96 10.47 8.69 21.15
CA GLU A 96 10.95 7.57 21.95
C GLU A 96 9.96 7.11 23.04
N SER A 97 9.15 8.03 23.58
CA SER A 97 8.23 7.72 24.67
C SER A 97 6.96 7.00 24.22
N ASN A 98 6.56 7.15 22.96
CA ASN A 98 5.31 6.60 22.43
C ASN A 98 5.47 5.60 21.28
N ALA A 99 6.63 5.49 20.66
CA ALA A 99 6.85 4.65 19.49
C ALA A 99 6.45 3.17 19.70
N SER A 100 6.69 2.62 20.90
CA SER A 100 6.31 1.25 21.26
C SER A 100 4.81 1.02 21.41
N ARG A 101 4.03 2.09 21.49
CA ARG A 101 2.55 2.06 21.59
C ARG A 101 1.86 2.26 20.23
N ILE A 102 2.63 2.56 19.19
CA ILE A 102 2.08 2.83 17.86
C ILE A 102 2.46 1.65 16.96
N GLY A 103 1.46 0.92 16.53
CA GLY A 103 1.57 -0.23 15.64
C GLY A 103 1.05 0.07 14.25
N VAL A 104 1.28 -0.86 13.32
CA VAL A 104 0.80 -0.77 11.94
C VAL A 104 0.13 -2.08 11.55
N ILE A 105 -1.10 -2.01 11.05
CA ILE A 105 -1.82 -3.14 10.49
C ILE A 105 -2.25 -2.79 9.07
N ILE A 106 -1.80 -3.56 8.08
CA ILE A 106 -2.17 -3.37 6.68
C ILE A 106 -2.76 -4.66 6.12
N GLY A 107 -3.91 -4.54 5.46
CA GLY A 107 -4.54 -5.64 4.73
C GLY A 107 -4.09 -5.68 3.27
N SER A 108 -3.64 -6.85 2.80
CA SER A 108 -3.33 -7.10 1.39
C SER A 108 -3.75 -8.50 1.00
N GLY A 109 -4.52 -8.64 -0.09
CA GLY A 109 -5.01 -9.93 -0.53
C GLY A 109 -3.92 -10.88 -1.05
N VAL A 110 -2.89 -10.34 -1.72
CA VAL A 110 -1.88 -11.16 -2.43
C VAL A 110 -0.45 -10.69 -2.18
N GLY A 111 -0.24 -9.40 -1.91
CA GLY A 111 1.10 -8.82 -1.85
C GLY A 111 1.65 -8.45 -3.23
N GLY A 112 2.95 -8.67 -3.45
CA GLY A 112 3.70 -8.22 -4.62
C GLY A 112 3.54 -9.10 -5.85
N LEU A 113 2.37 -9.12 -6.46
CA LEU A 113 2.08 -9.94 -7.64
C LEU A 113 2.91 -9.51 -8.86
N LEU A 114 3.15 -8.21 -9.03
CA LEU A 114 4.00 -7.69 -10.12
C LEU A 114 5.45 -8.18 -9.98
N THR A 115 5.96 -8.18 -8.77
CA THR A 115 7.29 -8.74 -8.47
C THR A 115 7.35 -10.21 -8.79
N MET A 116 6.36 -10.99 -8.36
CA MET A 116 6.29 -12.43 -8.61
C MET A 116 6.32 -12.72 -10.11
N GLU A 117 5.48 -12.04 -10.89
CA GLU A 117 5.42 -12.21 -12.35
C GLU A 117 6.75 -11.86 -13.01
N SER A 118 7.29 -10.68 -12.73
CA SER A 118 8.54 -10.21 -13.34
C SER A 118 9.73 -11.12 -13.01
N GLN A 119 9.82 -11.60 -11.77
CA GLN A 119 10.92 -12.49 -11.38
C GLN A 119 10.75 -13.91 -11.90
N ALA A 120 9.51 -14.40 -12.08
CA ALA A 120 9.25 -15.66 -12.78
C ALA A 120 9.68 -15.60 -14.25
N GLN A 121 9.41 -14.49 -14.93
CA GLN A 121 9.88 -14.25 -16.31
C GLN A 121 11.40 -14.18 -16.38
N ILE A 122 12.07 -13.49 -15.45
CA ILE A 122 13.52 -13.44 -15.36
C ILE A 122 14.10 -14.84 -15.14
N LEU A 123 13.54 -15.61 -14.22
CA LEU A 123 13.97 -16.99 -13.96
C LEU A 123 13.87 -17.84 -15.23
N SER A 124 12.76 -17.77 -15.95
CA SER A 124 12.50 -18.56 -17.15
C SER A 124 13.42 -18.18 -18.32
N HIS A 125 13.64 -16.86 -18.56
CA HIS A 125 14.37 -16.41 -19.75
C HIS A 125 15.86 -16.16 -19.50
N LYS A 126 16.27 -15.83 -18.26
CA LYS A 126 17.65 -15.40 -17.94
C LYS A 126 18.35 -16.29 -16.92
N GLY A 127 17.61 -17.26 -16.35
CA GLY A 127 18.13 -18.23 -15.38
C GLY A 127 18.23 -17.69 -13.93
N PRO A 128 18.50 -18.59 -12.96
CA PRO A 128 18.41 -18.29 -11.54
C PRO A 128 19.39 -17.23 -11.05
N LYS A 129 20.56 -17.09 -11.70
CA LYS A 129 21.57 -16.09 -11.30
C LYS A 129 21.11 -14.64 -11.53
N ARG A 130 20.03 -14.42 -12.25
CA ARG A 130 19.50 -13.09 -12.58
C ARG A 130 18.28 -12.72 -11.74
N VAL A 131 17.72 -13.66 -10.97
CA VAL A 131 16.62 -13.39 -10.04
C VAL A 131 17.10 -12.47 -8.92
N SER A 132 16.30 -11.45 -8.61
CA SER A 132 16.66 -10.48 -7.58
C SER A 132 16.71 -11.13 -6.19
N PRO A 133 17.71 -10.86 -5.35
CA PRO A 133 17.72 -11.28 -3.95
C PRO A 133 16.60 -10.60 -3.13
N PHE A 134 16.03 -9.51 -3.63
CA PHE A 134 14.91 -8.81 -3.00
C PHE A 134 13.54 -9.37 -3.41
N THR A 135 13.48 -10.44 -4.21
CA THR A 135 12.21 -11.04 -4.68
C THR A 135 11.27 -11.34 -3.52
N VAL A 136 11.74 -12.04 -2.49
CA VAL A 136 10.91 -12.40 -1.34
C VAL A 136 10.47 -11.15 -0.54
N PRO A 137 11.36 -10.24 -0.11
CA PRO A 137 10.95 -9.00 0.56
C PRO A 137 9.99 -8.13 -0.26
N MET A 138 10.11 -8.12 -1.58
CA MET A 138 9.19 -7.34 -2.44
C MET A 138 7.82 -8.01 -2.58
N MET A 139 7.75 -9.35 -2.48
CA MET A 139 6.56 -10.13 -2.79
C MET A 139 5.62 -10.34 -1.60
N ILE A 140 6.18 -10.59 -0.40
CA ILE A 140 5.37 -11.03 0.74
C ILE A 140 4.41 -9.93 1.27
N PRO A 141 3.16 -10.27 1.60
CA PRO A 141 2.11 -9.29 1.95
C PRO A 141 2.45 -8.40 3.15
N ASN A 142 3.21 -8.92 4.13
CA ASN A 142 3.56 -8.19 5.34
C ASN A 142 4.62 -7.06 5.12
N MET A 143 5.22 -6.98 3.94
CA MET A 143 6.21 -5.93 3.70
C MET A 143 5.61 -4.54 3.66
N ALA A 144 4.38 -4.37 3.19
CA ALA A 144 3.71 -3.07 3.27
C ALA A 144 3.62 -2.57 4.72
N THR A 145 3.27 -3.48 5.65
CA THR A 145 3.22 -3.18 7.10
C THR A 145 4.60 -2.85 7.65
N GLY A 146 5.60 -3.69 7.38
CA GLY A 146 6.96 -3.49 7.87
C GLY A 146 7.59 -2.20 7.36
N LEU A 147 7.44 -1.90 6.07
CA LEU A 147 7.95 -0.69 5.45
C LEU A 147 7.23 0.57 5.97
N ALA A 148 5.93 0.51 6.20
CA ALA A 148 5.18 1.61 6.81
C ALA A 148 5.62 1.84 8.27
N ALA A 149 5.79 0.78 9.05
CA ALA A 149 6.29 0.89 10.43
C ALA A 149 7.68 1.54 10.49
N ILE A 150 8.60 1.13 9.61
CA ILE A 150 9.94 1.73 9.49
C ILE A 150 9.84 3.19 9.08
N ALA A 151 9.04 3.50 8.06
CA ALA A 151 8.92 4.85 7.51
C ALA A 151 8.29 5.85 8.49
N LEU A 152 7.45 5.37 9.41
CA LEU A 152 6.81 6.18 10.45
C LEU A 152 7.59 6.19 11.78
N GLY A 153 8.53 5.27 11.98
CA GLY A 153 9.21 5.08 13.26
C GLY A 153 8.36 4.36 14.30
N ALA A 154 7.29 3.67 13.89
CA ALA A 154 6.42 2.88 14.76
C ALA A 154 7.13 1.60 15.23
N LYS A 155 7.09 1.32 16.55
CA LYS A 155 7.75 0.16 17.17
C LYS A 155 6.77 -0.72 17.95
N GLY A 156 5.47 -0.43 17.86
CA GLY A 156 4.42 -1.22 18.46
C GLY A 156 4.07 -2.47 17.63
N PRO A 157 3.03 -3.22 18.02
CA PRO A 157 2.59 -4.41 17.32
C PRO A 157 2.29 -4.10 15.85
N SER A 158 2.84 -4.92 14.96
CA SER A 158 2.63 -4.74 13.53
C SER A 158 2.30 -6.08 12.89
N SER A 159 1.22 -6.13 12.11
CA SER A 159 0.77 -7.35 11.45
C SER A 159 0.21 -7.09 10.06
N ALA A 160 0.19 -8.12 9.23
CA ALA A 160 -0.46 -8.08 7.94
C ALA A 160 -1.67 -9.02 7.93
N VAL A 161 -2.78 -8.52 7.43
CA VAL A 161 -4.01 -9.30 7.26
C VAL A 161 -4.15 -9.69 5.79
N SER A 162 -4.33 -10.99 5.54
CA SER A 162 -4.48 -11.50 4.17
C SER A 162 -5.75 -12.36 4.06
N THR A 163 -6.88 -11.68 3.89
CA THR A 163 -8.21 -12.29 3.77
C THR A 163 -8.89 -11.88 2.46
N ALA A 164 -8.13 -11.96 1.36
CA ALA A 164 -8.56 -11.60 0.02
C ALA A 164 -9.23 -10.19 -0.01
N CYS A 165 -10.41 -10.07 -0.61
CA CYS A 165 -11.13 -8.79 -0.75
C CYS A 165 -11.53 -8.16 0.59
N ALA A 166 -11.60 -8.92 1.68
CA ALA A 166 -11.92 -8.46 3.02
C ALA A 166 -10.70 -7.97 3.81
N ALA A 167 -9.47 -8.08 3.27
CA ALA A 167 -8.24 -7.82 4.01
C ALA A 167 -8.20 -6.39 4.61
N GLY A 168 -8.62 -5.38 3.87
CA GLY A 168 -8.67 -4.00 4.37
C GLY A 168 -9.66 -3.83 5.53
N SER A 169 -10.87 -4.38 5.42
CA SER A 169 -11.88 -4.32 6.48
C SER A 169 -11.44 -5.06 7.73
N ASN A 170 -10.82 -6.24 7.56
CA ASN A 170 -10.28 -7.00 8.69
C ASN A 170 -9.12 -6.28 9.37
N ALA A 171 -8.23 -5.62 8.60
CA ALA A 171 -7.15 -4.81 9.18
C ALA A 171 -7.70 -3.69 10.07
N ILE A 172 -8.79 -3.04 9.65
CA ILE A 172 -9.48 -2.04 10.48
C ILE A 172 -10.06 -2.70 11.75
N GLY A 173 -10.72 -3.85 11.61
CA GLY A 173 -11.29 -4.58 12.75
C GLY A 173 -10.24 -5.03 13.76
N ASP A 174 -9.09 -5.54 13.27
CA ASP A 174 -7.99 -5.97 14.14
C ASP A 174 -7.28 -4.78 14.81
N SER A 175 -7.42 -3.57 14.26
CA SER A 175 -6.88 -2.34 14.84
C SER A 175 -7.77 -1.76 15.92
N PHE A 176 -9.04 -2.14 16.00
CA PHE A 176 -10.03 -1.70 16.97
C PHE A 176 -9.77 -2.33 18.33
#